data_092bb0ca2a1cac5eb51a72e9d8db58a3
#
_entry.id   092bb0ca2a1cac5eb51a72e9d8db58a3
#
_cell.length_a   1.000
_cell.length_b   1.000
_cell.length_c   1.000
_cell.angle_alpha   90.00
_cell.angle_beta   90.00
_cell.angle_gamma   90.00
#
_symmetry.space_group_name_H-M   'P 1'
#
loop_
_entity.id
_entity.type
_entity.pdbx_description
1 polymer ?
#
loop_
_entity_poly.entity_id
_entity_poly.type
_entity_poly.pdbx_seq_one_letter_code
_entity_poly.pdbx_strand_id
1 'polypeptide(L)'
;GMKLVLLSGPEAVKTVFTAPPEVAPSGAGNSPVAPVMGPHSVIVLTGPEHMRQRKLLLPPFHGERIARHREAMLKAADDDIVTWPIGEPFALQPRMQAMTLNVILRAVFGLEDGPRRDELRMLLARLLELNTTIATTLPQLRVELGGLTPWGRLMRCTAAVDRALYAEMARRREESREEQDDVLSLLLDAHDEAGEPMNDREIRDQLLTMLVAGHETTATALAWAFERMLRHPHVVERLRTDLEAGDSRYLDAAIKESLRLRPVVPITARKLSAPLVVGGRRYETGTVLMPCIFLLHRNPEVYEKPNEFRPERFLDGQPATYAWIPFGGGVRRCLGASFALLEMRIVIEAVLRNLDLRPAERRDERIVRRAFTLSPKRGARVVATRRV
;
A
#
# COMPACT_ATOMS: atom_id res chain seq x y z
N GLY A 1 -9.67 -27.76 -16.44
CA GLY A 1 -9.45 -26.30 -16.34
C GLY A 1 -9.42 -25.87 -14.88
N MET A 2 -8.73 -24.79 -14.58
CA MET A 2 -8.65 -24.23 -13.21
C MET A 2 -10.01 -23.63 -12.83
N LYS A 3 -10.58 -24.05 -11.68
CA LYS A 3 -11.86 -23.53 -11.17
C LYS A 3 -11.59 -22.29 -10.34
N LEU A 4 -12.17 -21.14 -10.74
CA LEU A 4 -12.12 -19.88 -10.03
C LEU A 4 -13.48 -19.59 -9.38
N VAL A 5 -13.48 -19.20 -8.11
CA VAL A 5 -14.70 -18.90 -7.34
C VAL A 5 -14.57 -17.56 -6.66
N LEU A 6 -15.41 -16.59 -7.06
CA LEU A 6 -15.51 -15.28 -6.43
C LEU A 6 -16.36 -15.36 -5.15
N LEU A 7 -15.90 -14.72 -4.09
CA LEU A 7 -16.59 -14.66 -2.80
C LEU A 7 -16.81 -13.20 -2.39
N SER A 8 -18.05 -12.84 -2.06
CA SER A 8 -18.45 -11.46 -1.68
C SER A 8 -19.27 -11.38 -0.39
N GLY A 9 -19.52 -12.50 0.29
CA GLY A 9 -20.17 -12.50 1.60
C GLY A 9 -19.16 -12.53 2.74
N PRO A 10 -19.38 -11.80 3.86
CA PRO A 10 -18.42 -11.70 4.97
C PRO A 10 -18.02 -13.05 5.56
N GLU A 11 -18.99 -13.97 5.79
CA GLU A 11 -18.73 -15.28 6.38
C GLU A 11 -17.90 -16.17 5.46
N ALA A 12 -18.18 -16.14 4.16
CA ALA A 12 -17.39 -16.90 3.18
C ALA A 12 -15.95 -16.36 3.09
N VAL A 13 -15.79 -15.05 3.12
CA VAL A 13 -14.49 -14.37 3.13
C VAL A 13 -13.73 -14.68 4.43
N LYS A 14 -14.39 -14.63 5.58
CA LYS A 14 -13.83 -14.98 6.89
C LYS A 14 -13.30 -16.42 6.86
N THR A 15 -14.11 -17.38 6.39
CA THR A 15 -13.71 -18.80 6.29
C THR A 15 -12.40 -18.96 5.51
N VAL A 16 -12.24 -18.26 4.37
CA VAL A 16 -11.03 -18.34 3.55
C VAL A 16 -9.83 -17.67 4.23
N PHE A 17 -10.02 -16.55 4.91
CA PHE A 17 -8.92 -15.84 5.57
C PHE A 17 -8.45 -16.49 6.87
N THR A 18 -9.32 -17.26 7.52
CA THR A 18 -9.01 -17.99 8.76
C THR A 18 -8.67 -19.47 8.52
N ALA A 19 -8.77 -19.93 7.27
CA ALA A 19 -8.38 -21.31 6.93
C ALA A 19 -6.88 -21.54 7.23
N PRO A 20 -6.51 -22.74 7.68
CA PRO A 20 -5.13 -23.10 7.92
C PRO A 20 -4.26 -22.86 6.66
N PRO A 21 -3.03 -22.34 6.80
CA PRO A 21 -2.14 -22.07 5.68
C PRO A 21 -1.85 -23.30 4.80
N GLU A 22 -1.93 -24.49 5.37
CA GLU A 22 -1.73 -25.78 4.68
C GLU A 22 -2.92 -26.11 3.77
N VAL A 23 -4.12 -25.63 4.12
CA VAL A 23 -5.36 -25.84 3.34
C VAL A 23 -5.53 -24.77 2.27
N ALA A 24 -5.34 -23.51 2.65
CA ALA A 24 -5.52 -22.36 1.78
C ALA A 24 -4.27 -21.44 1.77
N PRO A 25 -3.14 -21.96 1.25
CA PRO A 25 -1.90 -21.18 1.20
C PRO A 25 -2.10 -19.93 0.36
N SER A 26 -1.47 -18.86 0.82
CA SER A 26 -1.46 -17.57 0.15
C SER A 26 -0.15 -17.27 -0.55
N GLY A 27 0.66 -18.28 -0.73
CA GLY A 27 1.96 -18.16 -1.35
C GLY A 27 1.84 -17.80 -2.81
N ALA A 28 2.51 -16.75 -3.15
CA ALA A 28 2.63 -16.29 -4.50
C ALA A 28 3.98 -16.68 -5.08
N GLY A 29 4.40 -17.94 -4.94
CA GLY A 29 5.64 -18.43 -5.55
C GLY A 29 5.76 -18.09 -7.04
N ASN A 30 4.64 -17.75 -7.68
CA ASN A 30 4.55 -17.24 -9.05
C ASN A 30 4.11 -15.76 -9.11
N SER A 31 4.30 -14.96 -8.06
CA SER A 31 3.98 -13.54 -8.09
C SER A 31 4.77 -12.83 -9.19
N PRO A 32 4.14 -12.04 -10.06
CA PRO A 32 4.84 -11.25 -11.08
C PRO A 32 5.93 -10.34 -10.51
N VAL A 33 5.79 -9.93 -9.25
CA VAL A 33 6.72 -9.02 -8.56
C VAL A 33 7.85 -9.74 -7.81
N ALA A 34 7.78 -11.07 -7.66
CA ALA A 34 8.80 -11.85 -6.96
C ALA A 34 10.24 -11.63 -7.46
N PRO A 35 10.51 -11.47 -8.77
CA PRO A 35 11.87 -11.23 -9.25
C PRO A 35 12.49 -9.92 -8.75
N VAL A 36 11.68 -8.91 -8.45
CA VAL A 36 12.13 -7.62 -7.91
C VAL A 36 12.23 -7.66 -6.39
N MET A 37 11.19 -8.18 -5.74
CA MET A 37 11.11 -8.25 -4.26
C MET A 37 12.08 -9.27 -3.66
N GLY A 38 12.44 -10.31 -4.40
CA GLY A 38 13.28 -11.40 -3.94
C GLY A 38 12.53 -12.55 -3.25
N PRO A 39 13.20 -13.70 -3.05
CA PRO A 39 12.59 -14.92 -2.52
C PRO A 39 12.23 -14.84 -1.03
N HIS A 40 12.90 -13.97 -0.25
CA HIS A 40 12.64 -13.81 1.19
C HIS A 40 11.54 -12.80 1.48
N SER A 41 10.97 -12.14 0.46
CA SER A 41 9.86 -11.21 0.65
C SER A 41 8.68 -11.84 1.40
N VAL A 42 8.17 -11.16 2.42
CA VAL A 42 6.99 -11.61 3.20
C VAL A 42 5.75 -11.82 2.31
N ILE A 43 5.68 -11.20 1.13
CA ILE A 43 4.60 -11.40 0.17
C ILE A 43 4.76 -12.73 -0.57
N VAL A 44 5.99 -13.16 -0.83
CA VAL A 44 6.33 -14.37 -1.59
C VAL A 44 6.35 -15.61 -0.69
N LEU A 45 6.86 -15.49 0.52
CA LEU A 45 6.99 -16.57 1.49
C LEU A 45 5.66 -17.18 1.94
N THR A 46 5.71 -18.45 2.39
CA THR A 46 4.55 -19.18 2.93
C THR A 46 4.93 -19.91 4.22
N GLY A 47 3.93 -20.39 4.96
CA GLY A 47 4.15 -21.25 6.13
C GLY A 47 5.00 -20.61 7.23
N PRO A 48 5.86 -21.41 7.89
CA PRO A 48 6.68 -20.95 9.01
C PRO A 48 7.63 -19.79 8.66
N GLU A 49 8.27 -19.83 7.48
CA GLU A 49 9.17 -18.76 7.01
C GLU A 49 8.45 -17.43 6.87
N HIS A 50 7.21 -17.44 6.33
CA HIS A 50 6.38 -16.24 6.30
C HIS A 50 6.11 -15.72 7.70
N MET A 51 5.76 -16.58 8.64
CA MET A 51 5.46 -16.16 10.01
C MET A 51 6.68 -15.59 10.72
N ARG A 52 7.86 -16.19 10.53
CA ARG A 52 9.13 -15.66 11.03
C ARG A 52 9.36 -14.24 10.52
N GLN A 53 9.36 -14.05 9.20
CA GLN A 53 9.58 -12.73 8.59
C GLN A 53 8.51 -11.73 9.04
N ARG A 54 7.24 -12.15 9.09
CA ARG A 54 6.16 -11.29 9.54
C ARG A 54 6.34 -10.79 10.97
N LYS A 55 6.78 -11.66 11.89
CA LYS A 55 7.05 -11.28 13.29
C LYS A 55 8.18 -10.25 13.39
N LEU A 56 9.27 -10.44 12.64
CA LEU A 56 10.39 -9.51 12.58
C LEU A 56 10.00 -8.14 12.00
N LEU A 57 9.07 -8.12 11.05
CA LEU A 57 8.60 -6.88 10.39
C LEU A 57 7.51 -6.13 11.17
N LEU A 58 6.83 -6.75 12.14
CA LEU A 58 5.72 -6.13 12.84
C LEU A 58 6.11 -4.91 13.71
N PRO A 59 7.21 -4.93 14.48
CA PRO A 59 7.52 -3.87 15.44
C PRO A 59 7.59 -2.46 14.86
N PRO A 60 8.18 -2.20 13.68
CA PRO A 60 8.19 -0.86 13.07
C PRO A 60 6.80 -0.28 12.76
N PHE A 61 5.80 -1.14 12.55
CA PHE A 61 4.46 -0.75 12.08
C PHE A 61 3.39 -0.79 13.17
N HIS A 62 3.78 -0.91 14.47
CA HIS A 62 2.84 -1.01 15.57
C HIS A 62 3.17 -0.07 16.73
N GLY A 63 2.13 0.26 17.52
CA GLY A 63 2.25 1.03 18.75
C GLY A 63 2.77 2.46 18.54
N GLU A 64 3.53 2.96 19.49
CA GLU A 64 4.07 4.33 19.50
C GLU A 64 5.10 4.60 18.40
N ARG A 65 5.73 3.54 17.85
CA ARG A 65 6.73 3.70 16.80
C ARG A 65 6.15 4.30 15.52
N ILE A 66 4.89 4.00 15.17
CA ILE A 66 4.24 4.64 14.02
C ILE A 66 4.13 6.15 14.21
N ALA A 67 3.88 6.62 15.44
CA ALA A 67 3.74 8.06 15.71
C ALA A 67 5.05 8.82 15.46
N ARG A 68 6.22 8.18 15.60
CA ARG A 68 7.53 8.79 15.33
C ARG A 68 7.74 9.14 13.85
N HIS A 69 7.06 8.42 12.93
CA HIS A 69 7.11 8.74 11.51
C HIS A 69 6.23 9.93 11.10
N ARG A 70 5.44 10.49 12.04
CA ARG A 70 4.52 11.61 11.76
C ARG A 70 5.23 12.83 11.18
N GLU A 71 6.37 13.21 11.76
CA GLU A 71 7.13 14.36 11.32
C GLU A 71 7.68 14.17 9.90
N ALA A 72 8.22 12.98 9.61
CA ALA A 72 8.70 12.62 8.28
C ALA A 72 7.58 12.67 7.22
N MET A 73 6.37 12.20 7.58
CA MET A 73 5.19 12.26 6.71
C MET A 73 4.74 13.70 6.47
N LEU A 74 4.69 14.52 7.51
CA LEU A 74 4.27 15.93 7.42
C LEU A 74 5.26 16.72 6.57
N LYS A 75 6.57 16.56 6.84
CA LYS A 75 7.61 17.23 6.04
C LYS A 75 7.55 16.81 4.57
N ALA A 76 7.35 15.55 4.25
CA ALA A 76 7.21 15.09 2.88
C ALA A 76 5.98 15.70 2.17
N ALA A 77 4.87 15.89 2.90
CA ALA A 77 3.68 16.54 2.39
C ALA A 77 3.93 18.05 2.13
N ASP A 78 4.47 18.76 3.10
CA ASP A 78 4.74 20.21 3.02
C ASP A 78 5.75 20.53 1.90
N ASP A 79 6.86 19.78 1.80
CA ASP A 79 7.88 19.93 0.76
C ASP A 79 7.29 19.78 -0.67
N ASP A 80 6.29 18.89 -0.86
CA ASP A 80 5.67 18.68 -2.18
C ASP A 80 4.57 19.72 -2.47
N ILE A 81 3.69 20.02 -1.50
CA ILE A 81 2.55 20.93 -1.65
C ILE A 81 2.98 22.33 -2.18
N VAL A 82 4.12 22.84 -1.75
CA VAL A 82 4.62 24.15 -2.20
C VAL A 82 4.96 24.19 -3.69
N THR A 83 5.19 23.03 -4.30
CA THR A 83 5.52 22.86 -5.73
C THR A 83 4.30 22.68 -6.63
N TRP A 84 3.08 22.60 -6.06
CA TRP A 84 1.90 22.33 -6.86
C TRP A 84 1.51 23.50 -7.75
N PRO A 85 1.07 23.24 -9.00
CA PRO A 85 0.58 24.30 -9.88
C PRO A 85 -0.71 24.91 -9.32
N ILE A 86 -0.76 26.24 -9.26
CA ILE A 86 -1.89 27.01 -8.77
C ILE A 86 -2.70 27.55 -9.95
N GLY A 87 -4.02 27.34 -9.90
CA GLY A 87 -4.95 27.80 -10.95
C GLY A 87 -5.05 26.88 -12.17
N GLU A 88 -4.13 25.95 -12.36
CA GLU A 88 -4.08 25.06 -13.52
C GLU A 88 -4.47 23.62 -13.17
N PRO A 89 -5.12 22.87 -14.12
CA PRO A 89 -5.47 21.48 -13.90
C PRO A 89 -4.25 20.57 -13.92
N PHE A 90 -4.04 19.75 -12.89
CA PHE A 90 -3.00 18.72 -12.85
C PHE A 90 -3.52 17.39 -12.31
N ALA A 91 -2.79 16.31 -12.56
CA ALA A 91 -3.08 14.98 -12.01
C ALA A 91 -2.53 14.87 -10.59
N LEU A 92 -3.39 14.46 -9.64
CA LEU A 92 -3.02 14.37 -8.23
C LEU A 92 -2.18 13.11 -7.93
N GLN A 93 -2.45 12.00 -8.62
CA GLN A 93 -1.77 10.72 -8.36
C GLN A 93 -0.23 10.81 -8.47
N PRO A 94 0.40 11.46 -9.47
CA PRO A 94 1.85 11.62 -9.49
C PRO A 94 2.40 12.40 -8.29
N ARG A 95 1.66 13.38 -7.76
CA ARG A 95 2.02 14.11 -6.55
C ARG A 95 1.97 13.21 -5.32
N MET A 96 0.93 12.40 -5.21
CA MET A 96 0.83 11.41 -4.14
C MET A 96 1.96 10.37 -4.23
N GLN A 97 2.35 9.97 -5.44
CA GLN A 97 3.51 9.08 -5.63
C GLN A 97 4.82 9.75 -5.17
N ALA A 98 5.05 11.01 -5.48
CA ALA A 98 6.23 11.74 -5.00
C ALA A 98 6.26 11.82 -3.48
N MET A 99 5.14 12.19 -2.84
CA MET A 99 5.03 12.26 -1.38
C MET A 99 5.29 10.90 -0.72
N THR A 100 4.60 9.84 -1.14
CA THR A 100 4.74 8.51 -0.54
C THR A 100 6.15 7.93 -0.73
N LEU A 101 6.82 8.23 -1.84
CA LEU A 101 8.23 7.86 -2.01
C LEU A 101 9.14 8.61 -1.03
N ASN A 102 8.92 9.90 -0.84
CA ASN A 102 9.68 10.70 0.12
C ASN A 102 9.44 10.23 1.57
N VAL A 103 8.21 9.85 1.92
CA VAL A 103 7.91 9.23 3.22
C VAL A 103 8.69 7.94 3.42
N ILE A 104 8.71 7.05 2.42
CA ILE A 104 9.49 5.80 2.48
C ILE A 104 10.97 6.06 2.65
N LEU A 105 11.55 7.01 1.89
CA LEU A 105 12.96 7.35 1.99
C LEU A 105 13.35 7.83 3.40
N ARG A 106 12.48 8.58 4.08
CA ARG A 106 12.72 9.04 5.45
C ARG A 106 12.37 7.98 6.49
N ALA A 107 11.15 7.41 6.44
CA ALA A 107 10.65 6.53 7.49
C ALA A 107 11.22 5.10 7.40
N VAL A 108 11.43 4.58 6.18
CA VAL A 108 11.94 3.21 6.00
C VAL A 108 13.45 3.17 5.91
N PHE A 109 14.05 4.10 5.16
CA PHE A 109 15.50 4.10 4.95
C PHE A 109 16.23 5.10 5.86
N GLY A 110 15.54 5.94 6.63
CA GLY A 110 16.13 6.95 7.51
C GLY A 110 17.03 7.96 6.79
N LEU A 111 16.74 8.25 5.52
CA LEU A 111 17.57 9.12 4.71
C LEU A 111 17.10 10.59 4.80
N GLU A 112 17.94 11.42 5.37
CA GLU A 112 17.78 12.87 5.36
C GLU A 112 18.15 13.47 3.99
N ASP A 113 17.80 14.77 3.79
CA ASP A 113 18.08 15.49 2.55
C ASP A 113 19.58 15.48 2.22
N GLY A 114 19.92 15.17 0.97
CA GLY A 114 21.28 15.10 0.49
C GLY A 114 21.52 14.14 -0.67
N PRO A 115 22.74 14.08 -1.20
CA PRO A 115 23.07 13.34 -2.42
C PRO A 115 22.68 11.85 -2.37
N ARG A 116 22.86 11.20 -1.24
CA ARG A 116 22.53 9.75 -1.06
C ARG A 116 21.03 9.51 -1.19
N ARG A 117 20.22 10.36 -0.56
CA ARG A 117 18.75 10.27 -0.69
C ARG A 117 18.33 10.51 -2.13
N ASP A 118 18.93 11.50 -2.79
CA ASP A 118 18.58 11.84 -4.17
C ASP A 118 18.95 10.73 -5.15
N GLU A 119 20.12 10.10 -4.97
CA GLU A 119 20.53 8.93 -5.74
C GLU A 119 19.54 7.76 -5.55
N LEU A 120 19.27 7.38 -4.29
CA LEU A 120 18.34 6.29 -4.01
C LEU A 120 16.93 6.61 -4.51
N ARG A 121 16.46 7.85 -4.35
CA ARG A 121 15.16 8.31 -4.88
C ARG A 121 15.08 8.13 -6.40
N MET A 122 16.10 8.52 -7.15
CA MET A 122 16.12 8.33 -8.60
C MET A 122 16.11 6.84 -9.00
N LEU A 123 16.91 6.03 -8.34
CA LEU A 123 16.97 4.59 -8.60
C LEU A 123 15.64 3.90 -8.29
N LEU A 124 15.03 4.21 -7.14
CA LEU A 124 13.76 3.62 -6.71
C LEU A 124 12.59 4.10 -7.60
N ALA A 125 12.52 5.37 -7.94
CA ALA A 125 11.52 5.88 -8.88
C ALA A 125 11.62 5.16 -10.24
N ARG A 126 12.86 4.98 -10.76
CA ARG A 126 13.10 4.25 -12.00
C ARG A 126 12.73 2.78 -11.90
N LEU A 127 13.03 2.13 -10.77
CA LEU A 127 12.65 0.74 -10.51
C LEU A 127 11.13 0.57 -10.54
N LEU A 128 10.40 1.46 -9.88
CA LEU A 128 8.93 1.44 -9.83
C LEU A 128 8.32 1.64 -11.22
N GLU A 129 8.84 2.57 -12.01
CA GLU A 129 8.42 2.80 -13.40
C GLU A 129 8.62 1.56 -14.25
N LEU A 130 9.81 0.96 -14.22
CA LEU A 130 10.14 -0.25 -14.99
C LEU A 130 9.33 -1.47 -14.53
N ASN A 131 8.99 -1.57 -13.25
CA ASN A 131 8.21 -2.69 -12.70
C ASN A 131 6.76 -2.73 -13.18
N THR A 132 6.24 -1.65 -13.77
CA THR A 132 4.89 -1.62 -14.35
C THR A 132 4.82 -2.12 -15.80
N THR A 133 5.93 -2.56 -16.36
CA THR A 133 6.00 -3.00 -17.77
C THR A 133 5.35 -4.37 -17.97
N ILE A 134 4.89 -4.64 -19.20
CA ILE A 134 4.29 -5.93 -19.56
C ILE A 134 5.24 -7.13 -19.34
N ALA A 135 6.54 -6.91 -19.44
CA ALA A 135 7.56 -7.93 -19.21
C ALA A 135 7.59 -8.47 -17.77
N THR A 136 7.13 -7.68 -16.78
CA THR A 136 6.99 -8.15 -15.41
C THR A 136 5.80 -9.09 -15.23
N THR A 137 4.75 -8.88 -16.02
CA THR A 137 3.48 -9.64 -15.92
C THR A 137 3.54 -10.96 -16.69
N LEU A 138 4.23 -10.99 -17.84
CA LEU A 138 4.31 -12.15 -18.71
C LEU A 138 5.71 -12.79 -18.66
N PRO A 139 5.86 -13.97 -18.01
CA PRO A 139 7.15 -14.67 -17.87
C PRO A 139 7.86 -14.91 -19.21
N GLN A 140 7.11 -15.12 -20.28
CA GLN A 140 7.64 -15.36 -21.64
C GLN A 140 8.41 -14.16 -22.21
N LEU A 141 8.14 -12.95 -21.70
CA LEU A 141 8.83 -11.72 -22.12
C LEU A 141 10.04 -11.38 -21.24
N ARG A 142 10.41 -12.25 -20.31
CA ARG A 142 11.57 -12.09 -19.42
C ARG A 142 12.87 -12.53 -20.12
N VAL A 143 13.16 -11.87 -21.24
CA VAL A 143 14.38 -12.12 -22.01
C VAL A 143 15.45 -11.14 -21.56
N GLU A 144 16.60 -11.67 -21.13
CA GLU A 144 17.76 -10.89 -20.68
C GLU A 144 18.79 -10.75 -21.82
N LEU A 145 18.70 -9.66 -22.58
CA LEU A 145 19.70 -9.23 -23.56
C LEU A 145 20.31 -7.89 -23.11
N GLY A 146 20.83 -7.86 -21.90
CA GLY A 146 21.36 -6.64 -21.29
C GLY A 146 20.29 -5.52 -21.27
N GLY A 147 20.67 -4.27 -21.57
CA GLY A 147 19.72 -3.15 -21.56
C GLY A 147 18.84 -3.00 -22.80
N LEU A 148 18.94 -3.89 -23.74
CA LEU A 148 18.15 -3.83 -24.97
C LEU A 148 16.68 -4.21 -24.74
N THR A 149 16.42 -5.08 -23.77
CA THR A 149 15.05 -5.50 -23.43
C THR A 149 14.47 -4.75 -22.22
N PRO A 150 13.13 -4.60 -22.11
CA PRO A 150 12.50 -4.06 -20.91
C PRO A 150 12.87 -4.84 -19.64
N TRP A 151 12.94 -6.16 -19.74
CA TRP A 151 13.35 -7.03 -18.63
C TRP A 151 14.81 -6.81 -18.24
N GLY A 152 15.74 -6.78 -19.20
CA GLY A 152 17.16 -6.52 -18.93
C GLY A 152 17.38 -5.11 -18.32
N ARG A 153 16.60 -4.10 -18.73
CA ARG A 153 16.64 -2.78 -18.09
C ARG A 153 16.15 -2.82 -16.64
N LEU A 154 15.08 -3.56 -16.36
CA LEU A 154 14.59 -3.77 -15.00
C LEU A 154 15.64 -4.44 -14.13
N MET A 155 16.23 -5.55 -14.60
CA MET A 155 17.25 -6.28 -13.82
C MET A 155 18.50 -5.44 -13.55
N ARG A 156 18.94 -4.63 -14.49
CA ARG A 156 20.07 -3.70 -14.27
C ARG A 156 19.71 -2.61 -13.27
N CYS A 157 18.51 -2.08 -13.33
CA CYS A 157 18.02 -1.10 -12.35
C CYS A 157 17.94 -1.74 -10.96
N THR A 158 17.40 -2.97 -10.84
CA THR A 158 17.35 -3.72 -9.58
C THR A 158 18.78 -3.92 -9.03
N ALA A 159 19.74 -4.33 -9.86
CA ALA A 159 21.12 -4.49 -9.42
C ALA A 159 21.78 -3.18 -8.96
N ALA A 160 21.40 -2.03 -9.53
CA ALA A 160 21.87 -0.72 -9.06
C ALA A 160 21.26 -0.36 -7.70
N VAL A 161 19.97 -0.61 -7.53
CA VAL A 161 19.26 -0.44 -6.24
C VAL A 161 19.89 -1.34 -5.18
N ASP A 162 20.17 -2.61 -5.50
CA ASP A 162 20.77 -3.56 -4.58
C ASP A 162 22.14 -3.07 -4.07
N ARG A 163 23.00 -2.57 -4.96
CA ARG A 163 24.29 -1.99 -4.55
C ARG A 163 24.14 -0.82 -3.61
N ALA A 164 23.18 0.08 -3.89
CA ALA A 164 22.91 1.23 -3.01
C ALA A 164 22.36 0.80 -1.64
N LEU A 165 21.47 -0.19 -1.61
CA LEU A 165 20.91 -0.72 -0.36
C LEU A 165 21.99 -1.44 0.48
N TYR A 166 22.80 -2.30 -0.11
CA TYR A 166 23.87 -2.98 0.62
C TYR A 166 24.93 -1.99 1.13
N ALA A 167 25.26 -0.96 0.37
CA ALA A 167 26.17 0.10 0.83
C ALA A 167 25.57 0.88 2.01
N GLU A 168 24.29 1.19 1.97
CA GLU A 168 23.60 1.85 3.09
C GLU A 168 23.54 0.97 4.35
N MET A 169 23.26 -0.33 4.18
CA MET A 169 23.26 -1.30 5.29
C MET A 169 24.66 -1.43 5.94
N ALA A 170 25.73 -1.50 5.13
CA ALA A 170 27.09 -1.55 5.63
C ALA A 170 27.44 -0.31 6.43
N ARG A 171 27.16 0.88 5.89
CA ARG A 171 27.37 2.16 6.56
C ARG A 171 26.62 2.24 7.91
N ARG A 172 25.33 1.81 7.93
CA ARG A 172 24.52 1.81 9.16
C ARG A 172 25.06 0.92 10.27
N ARG A 173 25.78 -0.14 9.92
CA ARG A 173 26.45 -1.00 10.91
C ARG A 173 27.67 -0.36 11.53
N GLU A 174 28.33 0.56 10.82
CA GLU A 174 29.53 1.28 11.30
C GLU A 174 29.16 2.51 12.14
N GLU A 175 27.97 3.08 11.96
CA GLU A 175 27.52 4.25 12.71
C GLU A 175 26.88 3.86 14.05
N SER A 176 26.95 4.78 15.02
CA SER A 176 26.19 4.61 16.28
C SER A 176 24.68 4.62 16.02
N ARG A 177 23.95 3.63 16.55
CA ARG A 177 22.52 3.42 16.31
C ARG A 177 21.62 3.92 17.41
N GLU A 178 22.19 4.58 18.44
CA GLU A 178 21.48 4.93 19.68
C GLU A 178 20.25 5.83 19.49
N GLU A 179 20.07 6.46 18.30
CA GLU A 179 18.96 7.38 18.04
C GLU A 179 18.21 7.07 16.72
N GLN A 180 18.44 5.92 16.09
CA GLN A 180 17.86 5.64 14.76
C GLN A 180 16.58 4.79 14.87
N ASP A 181 15.43 5.41 14.64
CA ASP A 181 14.10 4.78 14.72
C ASP A 181 13.52 4.38 13.33
N ASP A 182 14.31 4.45 12.26
CA ASP A 182 13.86 4.04 10.93
C ASP A 182 13.79 2.50 10.80
N VAL A 183 13.01 2.06 9.80
CA VAL A 183 12.74 0.63 9.63
C VAL A 183 14.01 -0.16 9.32
N LEU A 184 14.92 0.39 8.51
CA LEU A 184 16.20 -0.27 8.16
C LEU A 184 17.02 -0.56 9.42
N SER A 185 17.19 0.44 10.30
CA SER A 185 17.93 0.28 11.55
C SER A 185 17.29 -0.78 12.45
N LEU A 186 15.95 -0.76 12.56
CA LEU A 186 15.22 -1.77 13.34
C LEU A 186 15.36 -3.19 12.77
N LEU A 187 15.45 -3.34 11.44
CA LEU A 187 15.66 -4.65 10.82
C LEU A 187 17.09 -5.17 10.98
N LEU A 188 18.08 -4.28 10.99
CA LEU A 188 19.47 -4.64 11.25
C LEU A 188 19.69 -5.19 12.67
N ASP A 189 18.84 -4.79 13.62
CA ASP A 189 18.88 -5.23 15.02
C ASP A 189 17.84 -6.30 15.36
N ALA A 190 16.99 -6.67 14.38
CA ALA A 190 15.90 -7.62 14.62
C ALA A 190 16.42 -9.06 14.77
N HIS A 191 15.96 -9.74 15.83
CA HIS A 191 16.22 -11.15 16.09
C HIS A 191 14.90 -11.90 16.20
N ASP A 192 14.87 -13.12 15.74
CA ASP A 192 13.72 -14.00 15.88
C ASP A 192 13.64 -14.63 17.28
N GLU A 193 12.64 -15.49 17.52
CA GLU A 193 12.41 -16.17 18.81
C GLU A 193 13.57 -17.11 19.20
N ALA A 194 14.39 -17.54 18.26
CA ALA A 194 15.59 -18.36 18.50
C ALA A 194 16.85 -17.50 18.73
N GLY A 195 16.73 -16.16 18.63
CA GLY A 195 17.85 -15.23 18.73
C GLY A 195 18.61 -15.06 17.41
N GLU A 196 18.13 -15.61 16.29
CA GLU A 196 18.80 -15.50 15.00
C GLU A 196 18.47 -14.16 14.33
N PRO A 197 19.48 -13.39 13.85
CA PRO A 197 19.28 -12.15 13.16
C PRO A 197 18.75 -12.36 11.73
N MET A 198 18.26 -11.28 11.12
CA MET A 198 18.04 -11.26 9.68
C MET A 198 19.36 -11.11 8.92
N ASN A 199 19.53 -11.90 7.85
CA ASN A 199 20.66 -11.71 6.96
C ASN A 199 20.42 -10.58 5.95
N ASP A 200 21.49 -10.12 5.28
CA ASP A 200 21.42 -8.97 4.35
C ASP A 200 20.44 -9.16 3.20
N ARG A 201 20.31 -10.39 2.69
CA ARG A 201 19.37 -10.69 1.62
C ARG A 201 17.93 -10.62 2.11
N GLU A 202 17.65 -11.13 3.30
CA GLU A 202 16.34 -11.00 3.93
C GLU A 202 15.98 -9.53 4.11
N ILE A 203 16.86 -8.72 4.70
CA ILE A 203 16.63 -7.29 4.91
C ILE A 203 16.39 -6.58 3.57
N ARG A 204 17.26 -6.79 2.57
CA ARG A 204 17.10 -6.24 1.21
C ARG A 204 15.73 -6.58 0.61
N ASP A 205 15.31 -7.84 0.71
CA ASP A 205 14.04 -8.31 0.14
C ASP A 205 12.84 -7.67 0.84
N GLN A 206 12.93 -7.47 2.15
CA GLN A 206 11.87 -6.75 2.88
C GLN A 206 11.83 -5.26 2.56
N LEU A 207 12.97 -4.58 2.45
CA LEU A 207 13.03 -3.16 2.07
C LEU A 207 12.40 -2.92 0.69
N LEU A 208 12.72 -3.76 -0.30
CA LEU A 208 12.08 -3.69 -1.61
C LEU A 208 10.59 -4.07 -1.58
N THR A 209 10.22 -5.00 -0.71
CA THR A 209 8.81 -5.32 -0.48
C THR A 209 8.04 -4.13 0.05
N MET A 210 8.57 -3.44 1.06
CA MET A 210 7.95 -2.24 1.63
C MET A 210 7.84 -1.11 0.61
N LEU A 211 8.88 -0.89 -0.19
CA LEU A 211 8.85 0.08 -1.27
C LEU A 211 7.74 -0.20 -2.27
N VAL A 212 7.76 -1.39 -2.88
CA VAL A 212 6.82 -1.74 -3.97
C VAL A 212 5.38 -1.83 -3.46
N ALA A 213 5.18 -2.37 -2.25
CA ALA A 213 3.86 -2.53 -1.67
C ALA A 213 3.32 -1.23 -1.06
N GLY A 214 4.16 -0.41 -0.44
CA GLY A 214 3.74 0.79 0.30
C GLY A 214 3.53 2.02 -0.58
N HIS A 215 4.42 2.25 -1.55
CA HIS A 215 4.42 3.45 -2.37
C HIS A 215 3.17 3.58 -3.25
N GLU A 216 2.99 2.69 -4.22
CA GLU A 216 1.92 2.82 -5.23
C GLU A 216 0.52 2.65 -4.61
N THR A 217 0.38 1.79 -3.61
CA THR A 217 -0.92 1.52 -3.00
C THR A 217 -1.41 2.71 -2.19
N THR A 218 -0.56 3.33 -1.38
CA THR A 218 -0.93 4.51 -0.57
C THR A 218 -1.16 5.73 -1.46
N ALA A 219 -0.32 5.95 -2.48
CA ALA A 219 -0.52 7.02 -3.45
C ALA A 219 -1.86 6.90 -4.20
N THR A 220 -2.21 5.68 -4.61
CA THR A 220 -3.50 5.40 -5.26
C THR A 220 -4.67 5.60 -4.30
N ALA A 221 -4.54 5.17 -3.04
CA ALA A 221 -5.56 5.38 -2.00
C ALA A 221 -5.81 6.87 -1.75
N LEU A 222 -4.75 7.67 -1.63
CA LEU A 222 -4.82 9.13 -1.49
C LEU A 222 -5.51 9.79 -2.69
N ALA A 223 -5.12 9.42 -3.92
CA ALA A 223 -5.73 9.96 -5.12
C ALA A 223 -7.25 9.67 -5.19
N TRP A 224 -7.66 8.45 -4.79
CA TRP A 224 -9.07 8.09 -4.69
C TRP A 224 -9.79 8.80 -3.54
N ALA A 225 -9.14 8.99 -2.39
CA ALA A 225 -9.71 9.71 -1.26
C ALA A 225 -10.04 11.15 -1.63
N PHE A 226 -9.08 11.88 -2.20
CA PHE A 226 -9.32 13.23 -2.71
C PHE A 226 -10.40 13.26 -3.78
N GLU A 227 -10.36 12.35 -4.75
CA GLU A 227 -11.37 12.30 -5.81
C GLU A 227 -12.78 12.12 -5.24
N ARG A 228 -12.95 11.26 -4.24
CA ARG A 228 -14.26 11.07 -3.60
C ARG A 228 -14.67 12.26 -2.74
N MET A 229 -13.80 12.76 -1.87
CA MET A 229 -14.08 13.88 -0.99
C MET A 229 -14.44 15.15 -1.77
N LEU A 230 -13.66 15.50 -2.78
CA LEU A 230 -13.85 16.72 -3.58
C LEU A 230 -15.14 16.73 -4.41
N ARG A 231 -15.74 15.56 -4.68
CA ARG A 231 -17.04 15.46 -5.32
C ARG A 231 -18.21 15.62 -4.36
N HIS A 232 -17.94 15.76 -3.07
CA HIS A 232 -18.94 15.96 -2.02
C HIS A 232 -18.54 17.21 -1.21
N PRO A 233 -18.88 18.42 -1.71
CA PRO A 233 -18.46 19.69 -1.08
C PRO A 233 -18.79 19.78 0.41
N HIS A 234 -19.97 19.28 0.83
CA HIS A 234 -20.37 19.23 2.24
C HIS A 234 -19.42 18.39 3.11
N VAL A 235 -18.79 17.34 2.53
CA VAL A 235 -17.80 16.55 3.23
C VAL A 235 -16.52 17.36 3.44
N VAL A 236 -16.06 18.08 2.41
CA VAL A 236 -14.86 18.93 2.50
C VAL A 236 -15.07 20.06 3.51
N GLU A 237 -16.23 20.70 3.49
CA GLU A 237 -16.58 21.76 4.43
C GLU A 237 -16.54 21.25 5.88
N ARG A 238 -17.20 20.12 6.14
CA ARG A 238 -17.17 19.51 7.47
C ARG A 238 -15.76 19.11 7.89
N LEU A 239 -14.96 18.49 6.99
CA LEU A 239 -13.58 18.13 7.28
C LEU A 239 -12.77 19.34 7.73
N ARG A 240 -12.93 20.49 7.09
CA ARG A 240 -12.23 21.72 7.47
C ARG A 240 -12.64 22.22 8.84
N THR A 241 -13.95 22.30 9.09
CA THR A 241 -14.49 22.71 10.39
C THR A 241 -13.96 21.81 11.52
N ASP A 242 -14.03 20.50 11.32
CA ASP A 242 -13.59 19.54 12.33
C ASP A 242 -12.06 19.63 12.55
N LEU A 243 -11.27 19.78 11.49
CA LEU A 243 -9.79 19.94 11.58
C LEU A 243 -9.37 21.25 12.24
N GLU A 244 -10.11 22.35 12.03
CA GLU A 244 -9.89 23.62 12.73
C GLU A 244 -10.21 23.48 14.23
N ALA A 245 -11.18 22.65 14.59
CA ALA A 245 -11.50 22.30 15.97
C ALA A 245 -10.55 21.24 16.59
N GLY A 246 -9.58 20.74 15.82
CA GLY A 246 -8.64 19.66 16.26
C GLY A 246 -9.26 18.26 16.27
N ASP A 247 -10.43 18.06 15.64
CA ASP A 247 -11.09 16.75 15.54
C ASP A 247 -10.80 16.07 14.19
N SER A 248 -10.18 14.92 14.24
CA SER A 248 -9.85 14.10 13.05
C SER A 248 -10.80 12.91 12.84
N ARG A 249 -11.82 12.70 13.68
CA ARG A 249 -12.69 11.52 13.60
C ARG A 249 -13.44 11.42 12.27
N TYR A 250 -13.93 12.56 11.76
CA TYR A 250 -14.62 12.58 10.48
C TYR A 250 -13.67 12.37 9.30
N LEU A 251 -12.41 12.83 9.40
CA LEU A 251 -11.36 12.52 8.40
C LEU A 251 -11.07 11.03 8.35
N ASP A 252 -10.93 10.38 9.51
CA ASP A 252 -10.75 8.93 9.56
C ASP A 252 -11.92 8.17 8.95
N ALA A 253 -13.14 8.62 9.20
CA ALA A 253 -14.37 8.08 8.62
C ALA A 253 -14.38 8.24 7.09
N ALA A 254 -14.01 9.41 6.58
CA ALA A 254 -13.93 9.70 5.15
C ALA A 254 -12.84 8.88 4.43
N ILE A 255 -11.69 8.65 5.08
CA ILE A 255 -10.64 7.76 4.58
C ILE A 255 -11.16 6.32 4.49
N LYS A 256 -11.80 5.81 5.56
CA LYS A 256 -12.37 4.46 5.57
C LYS A 256 -13.43 4.26 4.49
N GLU A 257 -14.30 5.23 4.30
CA GLU A 257 -15.33 5.18 3.26
C GLU A 257 -14.74 5.25 1.85
N SER A 258 -13.69 6.04 1.66
CA SER A 258 -12.93 6.06 0.39
C SER A 258 -12.35 4.69 0.07
N LEU A 259 -11.70 4.05 1.03
CA LEU A 259 -11.15 2.70 0.88
C LEU A 259 -12.23 1.62 0.68
N ARG A 260 -13.43 1.82 1.23
CA ARG A 260 -14.58 0.95 0.97
C ARG A 260 -15.01 1.05 -0.50
N LEU A 261 -15.27 2.26 -0.98
CA LEU A 261 -15.75 2.49 -2.34
C LEU A 261 -14.68 2.33 -3.42
N ARG A 262 -13.44 2.57 -3.08
CA ARG A 262 -12.29 2.50 -4.01
C ARG A 262 -11.14 1.65 -3.41
N PRO A 263 -11.41 0.36 -3.13
CA PRO A 263 -10.34 -0.50 -2.63
C PRO A 263 -9.24 -0.58 -3.68
N VAL A 264 -8.01 -0.28 -3.26
CA VAL A 264 -6.86 -0.27 -4.17
C VAL A 264 -6.58 -1.66 -4.69
N VAL A 265 -6.61 -2.68 -3.82
CA VAL A 265 -6.52 -4.09 -4.20
C VAL A 265 -7.94 -4.67 -4.17
N PRO A 266 -8.55 -4.94 -5.34
CA PRO A 266 -9.97 -5.32 -5.39
C PRO A 266 -10.25 -6.77 -5.05
N ILE A 267 -9.23 -7.63 -5.10
CA ILE A 267 -9.39 -9.09 -4.99
C ILE A 267 -8.11 -9.73 -4.45
N THR A 268 -8.26 -10.77 -3.68
CA THR A 268 -7.17 -11.66 -3.28
C THR A 268 -7.47 -13.09 -3.73
N ALA A 269 -6.50 -13.99 -3.66
CA ALA A 269 -6.68 -15.36 -4.10
C ALA A 269 -6.04 -16.36 -3.13
N ARG A 270 -6.66 -17.54 -3.01
CA ARG A 270 -6.13 -18.69 -2.31
C ARG A 270 -6.37 -19.93 -3.18
N LYS A 271 -5.32 -20.59 -3.62
CA LYS A 271 -5.41 -21.87 -4.30
C LYS A 271 -5.42 -22.97 -3.24
N LEU A 272 -6.49 -23.75 -3.19
CA LEU A 272 -6.63 -24.80 -2.19
C LEU A 272 -5.62 -25.93 -2.41
N SER A 273 -4.93 -26.32 -1.34
CA SER A 273 -4.04 -27.49 -1.27
C SER A 273 -4.76 -28.70 -0.68
N ALA A 274 -5.88 -28.48 0.01
CA ALA A 274 -6.80 -29.50 0.51
C ALA A 274 -8.25 -29.01 0.38
N PRO A 275 -9.25 -29.91 0.43
CA PRO A 275 -10.65 -29.51 0.35
C PRO A 275 -11.07 -28.58 1.48
N LEU A 276 -11.92 -27.59 1.17
CA LEU A 276 -12.45 -26.62 2.13
C LEU A 276 -13.96 -26.42 1.93
N VAL A 277 -14.70 -26.37 3.02
CA VAL A 277 -16.13 -26.03 3.00
C VAL A 277 -16.29 -24.52 3.25
N VAL A 278 -16.95 -23.83 2.32
CA VAL A 278 -17.22 -22.39 2.42
C VAL A 278 -18.69 -22.15 2.09
N GLY A 279 -19.44 -21.54 3.00
CA GLY A 279 -20.85 -21.26 2.81
C GLY A 279 -21.69 -22.52 2.56
N GLY A 280 -21.39 -23.61 3.25
CA GLY A 280 -22.07 -24.92 3.08
C GLY A 280 -21.68 -25.71 1.82
N ARG A 281 -20.84 -25.16 0.94
CA ARG A 281 -20.36 -25.82 -0.28
C ARG A 281 -18.93 -26.30 -0.12
N ARG A 282 -18.67 -27.58 -0.48
CA ARG A 282 -17.33 -28.16 -0.52
C ARG A 282 -16.60 -27.77 -1.82
N TYR A 283 -15.38 -27.29 -1.68
CA TYR A 283 -14.47 -26.99 -2.78
C TYR A 283 -13.26 -27.92 -2.71
N GLU A 284 -12.92 -28.50 -3.84
CA GLU A 284 -11.85 -29.49 -3.95
C GLU A 284 -10.47 -28.82 -4.10
N THR A 285 -9.42 -29.60 -3.82
CA THR A 285 -8.03 -29.25 -4.05
C THR A 285 -7.83 -28.67 -5.46
N GLY A 286 -7.00 -27.63 -5.58
CA GLY A 286 -6.73 -26.92 -6.84
C GLY A 286 -7.76 -25.84 -7.19
N THR A 287 -8.92 -25.76 -6.50
CA THR A 287 -9.85 -24.63 -6.64
C THR A 287 -9.19 -23.35 -6.16
N VAL A 288 -9.35 -22.25 -6.89
CA VAL A 288 -8.90 -20.91 -6.48
C VAL A 288 -10.10 -20.15 -5.92
N LEU A 289 -10.09 -19.94 -4.61
CA LEU A 289 -11.07 -19.09 -3.93
C LEU A 289 -10.58 -17.65 -3.96
N MET A 290 -11.47 -16.75 -4.35
CA MET A 290 -11.12 -15.35 -4.60
C MET A 290 -12.02 -14.41 -3.79
N PRO A 291 -11.66 -14.07 -2.53
CA PRO A 291 -12.29 -12.97 -1.79
C PRO A 291 -12.25 -11.69 -2.60
N CYS A 292 -13.43 -11.20 -3.03
CA CYS A 292 -13.57 -10.01 -3.84
C CYS A 292 -13.95 -8.82 -2.96
N ILE A 293 -12.94 -8.05 -2.55
CA ILE A 293 -13.06 -6.87 -1.69
C ILE A 293 -14.01 -5.86 -2.33
N PHE A 294 -13.87 -5.63 -3.64
CA PHE A 294 -14.68 -4.67 -4.38
C PHE A 294 -16.19 -5.00 -4.34
N LEU A 295 -16.56 -6.28 -4.48
CA LEU A 295 -17.95 -6.71 -4.41
C LEU A 295 -18.46 -6.74 -2.95
N LEU A 296 -17.65 -7.26 -2.03
CA LEU A 296 -18.00 -7.30 -0.61
C LEU A 296 -18.34 -5.90 -0.07
N HIS A 297 -17.51 -4.93 -0.37
CA HIS A 297 -17.70 -3.55 0.06
C HIS A 297 -18.91 -2.86 -0.60
N ARG A 298 -19.55 -3.51 -1.57
CA ARG A 298 -20.78 -3.05 -2.25
C ARG A 298 -21.97 -3.98 -2.04
N ASN A 299 -21.81 -4.96 -1.16
CA ASN A 299 -22.92 -5.86 -0.84
C ASN A 299 -24.02 -5.10 -0.10
N PRO A 300 -25.28 -5.03 -0.65
CA PRO A 300 -26.39 -4.32 -0.01
C PRO A 300 -26.88 -4.98 1.30
N GLU A 301 -26.59 -6.28 1.50
CA GLU A 301 -26.86 -6.97 2.77
C GLU A 301 -25.93 -6.50 3.90
N VAL A 302 -24.78 -5.86 3.54
CA VAL A 302 -23.78 -5.39 4.49
C VAL A 302 -23.82 -3.87 4.64
N TYR A 303 -24.05 -3.17 3.53
CA TYR A 303 -24.02 -1.71 3.47
C TYR A 303 -25.30 -1.15 2.87
N GLU A 304 -26.04 -0.41 3.65
CA GLU A 304 -27.16 0.38 3.12
C GLU A 304 -26.66 1.38 2.08
N LYS A 305 -27.35 1.50 0.93
CA LYS A 305 -26.94 2.37 -0.19
C LYS A 305 -25.45 2.22 -0.52
N PRO A 306 -25.00 1.04 -0.91
CA PRO A 306 -23.57 0.65 -0.93
C PRO A 306 -22.73 1.44 -1.94
N ASN A 307 -23.33 2.13 -2.89
CA ASN A 307 -22.63 2.93 -3.91
C ASN A 307 -22.51 4.42 -3.56
N GLU A 308 -23.19 4.88 -2.51
CA GLU A 308 -23.08 6.26 -2.02
C GLU A 308 -21.81 6.42 -1.18
N PHE A 309 -21.16 7.59 -1.30
CA PHE A 309 -20.06 8.01 -0.44
C PHE A 309 -20.61 8.65 0.82
N ARG A 310 -20.58 7.93 1.94
CA ARG A 310 -21.17 8.34 3.23
C ARG A 310 -20.17 8.06 4.36
N PRO A 311 -19.27 9.00 4.69
CA PRO A 311 -18.32 8.86 5.80
C PRO A 311 -18.98 8.52 7.13
N GLU A 312 -20.21 8.99 7.37
CA GLU A 312 -20.99 8.79 8.59
C GLU A 312 -21.11 7.32 8.99
N ARG A 313 -21.06 6.40 8.03
CA ARG A 313 -21.07 4.94 8.30
C ARG A 313 -19.99 4.49 9.28
N PHE A 314 -18.89 5.24 9.34
CA PHE A 314 -17.74 4.91 10.16
C PHE A 314 -17.62 5.77 11.43
N LEU A 315 -18.60 6.64 11.71
CA LEU A 315 -18.71 7.38 12.96
C LEU A 315 -19.43 6.57 14.05
N ASP A 316 -20.50 5.86 13.67
CA ASP A 316 -21.40 5.18 14.59
C ASP A 316 -20.91 3.77 15.00
N GLY A 317 -19.68 3.42 14.64
CA GLY A 317 -19.06 2.13 14.99
C GLY A 317 -18.18 1.55 13.88
N GLN A 318 -17.62 0.38 14.16
CA GLN A 318 -16.86 -0.38 13.17
C GLN A 318 -17.80 -1.36 12.47
N PRO A 319 -17.69 -1.53 11.14
CA PRO A 319 -18.39 -2.62 10.44
C PRO A 319 -18.06 -3.97 11.07
N ALA A 320 -18.98 -4.93 10.94
CA ALA A 320 -18.76 -6.29 11.39
C ALA A 320 -17.42 -6.86 10.87
N THR A 321 -16.82 -7.72 11.66
CA THR A 321 -15.55 -8.36 11.29
C THR A 321 -15.67 -9.00 9.91
N TYR A 322 -14.68 -8.75 9.06
CA TYR A 322 -14.64 -9.16 7.63
C TYR A 322 -15.68 -8.49 6.71
N ALA A 323 -16.44 -7.50 7.18
CA ALA A 323 -17.25 -6.66 6.30
C ALA A 323 -16.41 -5.55 5.62
N TRP A 324 -15.45 -4.96 6.35
CA TRP A 324 -14.53 -3.94 5.84
C TRP A 324 -13.09 -4.47 5.84
N ILE A 325 -12.59 -4.81 4.66
CA ILE A 325 -11.30 -5.49 4.49
C ILE A 325 -10.40 -4.88 3.40
N PRO A 326 -10.25 -3.56 3.30
CA PRO A 326 -9.38 -2.97 2.26
C PRO A 326 -7.90 -3.40 2.41
N PHE A 327 -7.52 -3.82 3.60
CA PHE A 327 -6.19 -4.33 3.95
C PHE A 327 -6.13 -5.87 4.03
N GLY A 328 -7.13 -6.57 3.49
CA GLY A 328 -7.24 -8.01 3.59
C GLY A 328 -7.55 -8.51 5.01
N GLY A 329 -7.23 -9.78 5.30
CA GLY A 329 -7.53 -10.41 6.59
C GLY A 329 -6.66 -11.62 6.91
N GLY A 330 -6.86 -12.16 8.13
CA GLY A 330 -6.12 -13.30 8.64
C GLY A 330 -4.62 -13.03 8.78
N VAL A 331 -3.81 -14.08 8.72
CA VAL A 331 -2.35 -14.02 8.87
C VAL A 331 -1.65 -13.22 7.77
N ARG A 332 -2.35 -12.88 6.70
CA ARG A 332 -1.86 -12.09 5.55
C ARG A 332 -2.40 -10.65 5.53
N ARG A 333 -3.06 -10.21 6.59
CA ARG A 333 -3.48 -8.82 6.69
C ARG A 333 -2.28 -7.89 6.49
N CYS A 334 -2.49 -6.80 5.75
CA CYS A 334 -1.46 -5.81 5.45
C CYS A 334 -0.70 -5.39 6.72
N LEU A 335 0.63 -5.49 6.68
CA LEU A 335 1.51 -5.07 7.79
C LEU A 335 1.48 -3.56 7.98
N GLY A 336 1.50 -2.82 6.88
CA GLY A 336 1.51 -1.36 6.86
C GLY A 336 0.13 -0.70 6.95
N ALA A 337 -0.94 -1.42 7.38
CA ALA A 337 -2.30 -0.86 7.39
C ALA A 337 -2.41 0.41 8.26
N SER A 338 -1.85 0.37 9.48
CA SER A 338 -1.87 1.51 10.39
C SER A 338 -0.99 2.66 9.89
N PHE A 339 0.17 2.34 9.31
CA PHE A 339 1.06 3.31 8.69
C PHE A 339 0.38 4.04 7.53
N ALA A 340 -0.24 3.29 6.61
CA ALA A 340 -0.97 3.85 5.47
C ALA A 340 -2.14 4.75 5.90
N LEU A 341 -2.90 4.36 6.92
CA LEU A 341 -4.00 5.18 7.45
C LEU A 341 -3.49 6.47 8.09
N LEU A 342 -2.38 6.42 8.83
CA LEU A 342 -1.74 7.60 9.40
C LEU A 342 -1.20 8.51 8.31
N GLU A 343 -0.51 7.96 7.32
CA GLU A 343 0.03 8.71 6.18
C GLU A 343 -1.10 9.40 5.40
N MET A 344 -2.20 8.68 5.10
CA MET A 344 -3.37 9.27 4.44
C MET A 344 -3.96 10.42 5.25
N ARG A 345 -4.08 10.27 6.57
CA ARG A 345 -4.59 11.33 7.47
C ARG A 345 -3.71 12.56 7.39
N ILE A 346 -2.40 12.41 7.58
CA ILE A 346 -1.44 13.53 7.61
C ILE A 346 -1.41 14.26 6.27
N VAL A 347 -1.33 13.53 5.16
CA VAL A 347 -1.29 14.13 3.82
C VAL A 347 -2.58 14.88 3.50
N ILE A 348 -3.75 14.29 3.79
CA ILE A 348 -5.04 14.96 3.51
C ILE A 348 -5.20 16.20 4.40
N GLU A 349 -4.84 16.11 5.67
CA GLU A 349 -4.87 17.24 6.60
C GLU A 349 -3.93 18.37 6.12
N ALA A 350 -2.68 18.07 5.77
CA ALA A 350 -1.72 19.03 5.27
C ALA A 350 -2.23 19.74 3.99
N VAL A 351 -2.77 18.99 3.04
CA VAL A 351 -3.34 19.54 1.80
C VAL A 351 -4.53 20.42 2.08
N LEU A 352 -5.50 19.99 2.91
CA LEU A 352 -6.71 20.76 3.21
C LEU A 352 -6.45 22.04 4.01
N ARG A 353 -5.36 22.08 4.79
CA ARG A 353 -4.93 23.29 5.51
C ARG A 353 -4.29 24.34 4.60
N ASN A 354 -3.55 23.91 3.58
CA ASN A 354 -2.76 24.79 2.72
C ASN A 354 -3.45 25.18 1.41
N LEU A 355 -4.35 24.34 0.91
CA LEU A 355 -4.93 24.47 -0.43
C LEU A 355 -6.45 24.25 -0.44
N ASP A 356 -7.10 25.02 -1.31
CA ASP A 356 -8.43 24.72 -1.79
C ASP A 356 -8.34 23.92 -3.08
N LEU A 357 -8.91 22.72 -3.07
CA LEU A 357 -8.95 21.86 -4.23
C LEU A 357 -10.35 21.72 -4.78
N ARG A 358 -10.46 21.68 -6.10
CA ARG A 358 -11.70 21.32 -6.79
C ARG A 358 -11.41 20.31 -7.90
N PRO A 359 -12.37 19.42 -8.24
CA PRO A 359 -12.21 18.54 -9.40
C PRO A 359 -11.99 19.37 -10.67
N ALA A 360 -11.01 19.02 -11.49
CA ALA A 360 -10.82 19.66 -12.78
C ALA A 360 -11.93 19.32 -13.79
N GLU A 361 -12.66 18.24 -13.55
CA GLU A 361 -13.69 17.73 -14.45
C GLU A 361 -14.98 17.39 -13.71
N ARG A 362 -16.13 17.63 -14.38
CA ARG A 362 -17.45 17.34 -13.79
C ARG A 362 -17.76 15.85 -13.65
N ARG A 363 -17.23 15.01 -14.56
CA ARG A 363 -17.50 13.56 -14.57
C ARG A 363 -16.62 12.84 -13.56
N ASP A 364 -17.17 11.79 -12.96
CA ASP A 364 -16.43 10.86 -12.09
C ASP A 364 -15.21 10.27 -12.80
N GLU A 365 -14.17 10.03 -12.02
CA GLU A 365 -12.97 9.37 -12.50
C GLU A 365 -13.27 7.90 -12.82
N ARG A 366 -12.79 7.45 -13.98
CA ARG A 366 -12.92 6.04 -14.36
C ARG A 366 -11.89 5.18 -13.65
N ILE A 367 -12.34 4.01 -13.22
CA ILE A 367 -11.45 3.00 -12.65
C ILE A 367 -10.72 2.28 -13.79
N VAL A 368 -9.39 2.18 -13.69
CA VAL A 368 -8.57 1.34 -14.56
C VAL A 368 -7.73 0.40 -13.71
N ARG A 369 -7.47 -0.77 -14.24
CA ARG A 369 -6.54 -1.72 -13.63
C ARG A 369 -5.10 -1.36 -14.00
N ARG A 370 -4.24 -1.22 -12.99
CA ARG A 370 -2.78 -1.11 -13.14
C ARG A 370 -2.15 -2.26 -12.34
N ALA A 371 -1.59 -3.24 -13.04
CA ALA A 371 -1.09 -4.48 -12.43
C ALA A 371 -2.15 -5.15 -11.52
N PHE A 372 -1.99 -5.08 -10.20
CA PHE A 372 -2.91 -5.65 -9.21
C PHE A 372 -3.78 -4.58 -8.52
N THR A 373 -3.63 -3.29 -8.85
CA THR A 373 -4.37 -2.18 -8.25
C THR A 373 -5.47 -1.65 -9.16
N LEU A 374 -6.46 -1.00 -8.54
CA LEU A 374 -7.46 -0.16 -9.21
C LEU A 374 -7.11 1.31 -9.03
N SER A 375 -6.76 1.98 -10.11
CA SER A 375 -6.29 3.36 -10.11
C SER A 375 -7.23 4.29 -10.88
N PRO A 376 -7.24 5.61 -10.57
CA PRO A 376 -7.96 6.59 -11.37
C PRO A 376 -7.32 6.73 -12.75
N LYS A 377 -8.12 6.64 -13.82
CA LYS A 377 -7.64 6.63 -15.21
C LYS A 377 -6.81 7.86 -15.58
N ARG A 378 -7.25 9.03 -15.10
CA ARG A 378 -6.63 10.34 -15.39
C ARG A 378 -5.83 10.89 -14.20
N GLY A 379 -5.62 10.06 -13.17
CA GLY A 379 -4.85 10.40 -11.99
C GLY A 379 -5.56 11.35 -11.04
N ALA A 380 -6.92 11.37 -11.00
CA ALA A 380 -7.71 12.25 -10.15
C ALA A 380 -7.33 13.74 -10.36
N ARG A 381 -7.62 14.30 -11.54
CA ARG A 381 -7.24 15.68 -11.91
C ARG A 381 -7.99 16.71 -11.07
N VAL A 382 -7.23 17.66 -10.56
CA VAL A 382 -7.71 18.77 -9.72
C VAL A 382 -7.18 20.11 -10.19
N VAL A 383 -7.80 21.18 -9.72
CA VAL A 383 -7.26 22.55 -9.73
C VAL A 383 -7.08 22.97 -8.29
N ALA A 384 -5.90 23.48 -7.96
CA ALA A 384 -5.55 24.00 -6.65
C ALA A 384 -5.55 25.53 -6.64
N THR A 385 -6.01 26.11 -5.53
CA THR A 385 -5.80 27.52 -5.20
C THR A 385 -5.22 27.60 -3.80
N ARG A 386 -4.36 28.62 -3.54
CA ARG A 386 -3.84 28.81 -2.18
C ARG A 386 -4.95 29.26 -1.26
N ARG A 387 -4.98 28.72 -0.06
CA ARG A 387 -5.83 29.23 1.00
C ARG A 387 -5.21 30.49 1.59
N VAL A 388 -6.00 31.54 1.73
CA VAL A 388 -5.60 32.82 2.33
C VAL A 388 -5.73 32.74 3.84
#